data_956e42d160a6b78c5e1fdc368a93eb41
#
_entry.id   956e42d160a6b78c5e1fdc368a93eb41
#
_cell.length_a   1.000
_cell.length_b   1.000
_cell.length_c   1.000
_cell.angle_alpha   90.00
_cell.angle_beta   90.00
_cell.angle_gamma   90.00
#
_symmetry.space_group_name_H-M   'P 1'
#
loop_
_entity.id
_entity.type
_entity.pdbx_description
1 polymer ?
#
loop_
_entity_poly.entity_id
_entity_poly.type
_entity_poly.pdbx_seq_one_letter_code
_entity_poly.pdbx_strand_id
1 'polypeptide(L)'
;MNRVPHIIFLYWIIKIASTTLGETGADMFSMTFNLGYGATISIFMVIFLMFLGIKLFLKRYDPLTYWLTFTASAIVGTAISDFIDRTLGLGYTIGSIILIGLLLAVLAFWYIKEKSLSVENITTFTAETFYWIAFLIANTLGTAAGDFLADSMGVGFLFSAALITGLLMSHLQNYQPENKASYT
;
A
#
# COMPACT_ATOMS: atom_id res chain seq x y z
N MET A 1 -9.66 -21.10 -0.08
CA MET A 1 -10.42 -20.08 -0.83
C MET A 1 -9.56 -18.83 -0.85
N ASN A 2 -9.39 -18.17 -2.02
CA ASN A 2 -8.56 -16.98 -2.11
C ASN A 2 -9.17 -15.83 -1.28
N ARG A 3 -8.31 -15.02 -0.64
CA ARG A 3 -8.71 -13.94 0.26
C ARG A 3 -8.46 -12.55 -0.32
N VAL A 4 -7.85 -12.49 -1.51
CA VAL A 4 -7.51 -11.25 -2.20
C VAL A 4 -8.15 -11.23 -3.59
N PRO A 5 -8.36 -10.04 -4.20
CA PRO A 5 -8.93 -9.94 -5.54
C PRO A 5 -8.00 -10.51 -6.59
N HIS A 6 -8.57 -10.92 -7.72
CA HIS A 6 -7.79 -11.21 -8.92
C HIS A 6 -7.24 -9.91 -9.52
N ILE A 7 -5.97 -9.95 -9.94
CA ILE A 7 -5.29 -8.80 -10.55
C ILE A 7 -5.70 -8.71 -12.02
N ILE A 8 -6.77 -7.96 -12.26
CA ILE A 8 -7.33 -7.65 -13.58
C ILE A 8 -7.29 -6.14 -13.81
N PHE A 9 -7.62 -5.68 -14.99
CA PHE A 9 -7.62 -4.24 -15.31
C PHE A 9 -8.45 -3.40 -14.32
N LEU A 10 -9.65 -3.86 -13.96
CA LEU A 10 -10.52 -3.18 -12.99
C LEU A 10 -9.87 -3.06 -11.59
N TYR A 11 -9.07 -4.05 -11.18
CA TYR A 11 -8.31 -3.98 -9.93
C TYR A 11 -7.41 -2.74 -9.88
N TRP A 12 -6.70 -2.45 -10.97
CA TRP A 12 -5.79 -1.30 -11.05
C TRP A 12 -6.54 0.03 -11.00
N ILE A 13 -7.71 0.13 -11.66
CA ILE A 13 -8.55 1.33 -11.59
C ILE A 13 -8.97 1.60 -10.15
N ILE A 14 -9.53 0.59 -9.47
CA ILE A 14 -10.00 0.75 -8.09
C ILE A 14 -8.81 1.01 -7.15
N LYS A 15 -7.67 0.35 -7.37
CA LYS A 15 -6.45 0.56 -6.58
C LYS A 15 -5.96 2.00 -6.67
N ILE A 16 -5.85 2.56 -7.86
CA ILE A 16 -5.44 3.96 -8.06
C ILE A 16 -6.45 4.90 -7.38
N ALA A 17 -7.75 4.70 -7.60
CA ALA A 17 -8.78 5.52 -6.96
C ALA A 17 -8.70 5.45 -5.42
N SER A 18 -8.50 4.25 -4.86
CA SER A 18 -8.42 4.04 -3.41
C SER A 18 -7.14 4.63 -2.80
N THR A 19 -6.00 4.57 -3.50
CA THR A 19 -4.76 5.23 -3.04
C THR A 19 -4.87 6.74 -3.09
N THR A 20 -5.43 7.30 -4.17
CA THR A 20 -5.68 8.75 -4.28
C THR A 20 -6.64 9.23 -3.18
N LEU A 21 -7.71 8.48 -2.92
CA LEU A 21 -8.64 8.78 -1.83
C LEU A 21 -7.94 8.68 -0.47
N GLY A 22 -7.02 7.73 -0.32
CA GLY A 22 -6.20 7.56 0.88
C GLY A 22 -5.32 8.78 1.15
N GLU A 23 -4.61 9.24 0.14
CA GLU A 23 -3.71 10.40 0.22
C GLU A 23 -4.49 11.68 0.48
N THR A 24 -5.49 12.00 -0.36
CA THR A 24 -6.32 13.19 -0.17
C THR A 24 -7.10 13.16 1.15
N GLY A 25 -7.51 11.98 1.62
CA GLY A 25 -8.14 11.80 2.92
C GLY A 25 -7.19 12.09 4.07
N ALA A 26 -5.96 11.57 4.02
CA ALA A 26 -4.95 11.85 5.03
C ALA A 26 -4.68 13.36 5.15
N ASP A 27 -4.49 14.05 4.02
CA ASP A 27 -4.28 15.50 3.98
C ASP A 27 -5.50 16.28 4.49
N MET A 28 -6.69 15.87 4.11
CA MET A 28 -7.92 16.51 4.57
C MET A 28 -8.04 16.46 6.10
N PHE A 29 -7.80 15.31 6.71
CA PHE A 29 -7.90 15.17 8.17
C PHE A 29 -6.72 15.82 8.88
N SER A 30 -5.49 15.62 8.42
CA SER A 30 -4.30 16.14 9.08
C SER A 30 -4.13 17.64 8.92
N MET A 31 -4.35 18.16 7.73
CA MET A 31 -4.06 19.55 7.36
C MET A 31 -5.33 20.40 7.33
N THR A 32 -6.37 20.02 6.57
CA THR A 32 -7.56 20.86 6.39
C THR A 32 -8.40 20.93 7.66
N PHE A 33 -8.64 19.80 8.33
CA PHE A 33 -9.33 19.76 9.64
C PHE A 33 -8.38 20.04 10.81
N ASN A 34 -7.08 20.22 10.52
CA ASN A 34 -6.06 20.61 11.49
C ASN A 34 -5.94 19.64 12.70
N LEU A 35 -6.20 18.35 12.47
CA LEU A 35 -6.02 17.32 13.51
C LEU A 35 -4.55 16.98 13.73
N GLY A 36 -3.69 17.26 12.74
CA GLY A 36 -2.30 16.85 12.71
C GLY A 36 -2.12 15.36 12.37
N TYR A 37 -0.92 14.99 11.96
CA TYR A 37 -0.63 13.63 11.50
C TYR A 37 -0.81 12.58 12.60
N GLY A 38 -0.38 12.85 13.84
CA GLY A 38 -0.48 11.90 14.95
C GLY A 38 -1.92 11.49 15.29
N ALA A 39 -2.85 12.45 15.34
CA ALA A 39 -4.27 12.15 15.59
C ALA A 39 -4.90 11.43 14.39
N THR A 40 -4.56 11.85 13.16
CA THR A 40 -5.02 11.19 11.93
C THR A 40 -4.58 9.72 11.90
N ILE A 41 -3.29 9.44 12.19
CA ILE A 41 -2.79 8.07 12.31
C ILE A 41 -3.60 7.29 13.35
N SER A 42 -3.81 7.85 14.54
CA SER A 42 -4.49 7.15 15.63
C SER A 42 -5.91 6.77 15.26
N ILE A 43 -6.69 7.70 14.70
CA ILE A 43 -8.08 7.48 14.30
C ILE A 43 -8.16 6.42 13.19
N PHE A 44 -7.41 6.62 12.11
CA PHE A 44 -7.49 5.73 10.95
C PHE A 44 -6.80 4.39 11.17
N MET A 45 -5.82 4.28 12.09
CA MET A 45 -5.28 3.01 12.52
C MET A 45 -6.34 2.15 13.21
N VAL A 46 -7.16 2.74 14.07
CA VAL A 46 -8.29 2.01 14.71
C VAL A 46 -9.29 1.54 13.64
N ILE A 47 -9.64 2.41 12.67
CA ILE A 47 -10.54 2.06 11.57
C ILE A 47 -9.94 0.95 10.70
N PHE A 48 -8.65 1.07 10.36
CA PHE A 48 -7.92 0.05 9.60
C PHE A 48 -7.92 -1.30 10.32
N LEU A 49 -7.56 -1.31 11.61
CA LEU A 49 -7.52 -2.55 12.40
C LEU A 49 -8.91 -3.17 12.57
N MET A 50 -9.96 -2.37 12.67
CA MET A 50 -11.34 -2.84 12.70
C MET A 50 -11.72 -3.55 11.38
N PHE A 51 -11.51 -2.91 10.24
CA PHE A 51 -11.80 -3.53 8.94
C PHE A 51 -10.89 -4.73 8.67
N LEU A 52 -9.61 -4.65 9.04
CA LEU A 52 -8.69 -5.77 8.94
C LEU A 52 -9.17 -6.96 9.78
N GLY A 53 -9.61 -6.72 11.02
CA GLY A 53 -10.17 -7.76 11.87
C GLY A 53 -11.38 -8.44 11.24
N ILE A 54 -12.32 -7.67 10.70
CA ILE A 54 -13.48 -8.19 9.95
C ILE A 54 -12.99 -9.00 8.74
N LYS A 55 -12.05 -8.47 7.97
CA LYS A 55 -11.51 -9.12 6.77
C LYS A 55 -10.83 -10.46 7.10
N LEU A 56 -10.01 -10.52 8.13
CA LEU A 56 -9.35 -11.75 8.59
C LEU A 56 -10.36 -12.79 9.11
N PHE A 57 -11.44 -12.34 9.74
CA PHE A 57 -12.49 -13.21 10.25
C PHE A 57 -13.32 -13.84 9.12
N LEU A 58 -13.59 -13.12 8.02
CA LEU A 58 -14.38 -13.62 6.89
C LEU A 58 -13.69 -14.79 6.15
N LYS A 59 -12.38 -14.91 6.23
CA LYS A 59 -11.56 -15.97 5.61
C LYS A 59 -11.79 -16.18 4.10
N ARG A 60 -12.36 -15.18 3.43
CA ARG A 60 -12.66 -15.18 2.00
C ARG A 60 -12.47 -13.77 1.43
N TYR A 61 -12.37 -13.68 0.12
CA TYR A 61 -12.43 -12.39 -0.55
C TYR A 61 -13.86 -11.84 -0.48
N ASP A 62 -13.99 -10.64 0.06
CA ASP A 62 -15.18 -9.82 0.04
C ASP A 62 -14.79 -8.43 -0.47
N PRO A 63 -15.35 -7.96 -1.61
CA PRO A 63 -14.92 -6.72 -2.24
C PRO A 63 -15.01 -5.50 -1.32
N LEU A 64 -16.12 -5.38 -0.58
CA LEU A 64 -16.37 -4.21 0.25
C LEU A 64 -15.35 -4.12 1.39
N THR A 65 -15.20 -5.19 2.18
CA THR A 65 -14.27 -5.21 3.31
C THR A 65 -12.82 -5.10 2.83
N TYR A 66 -12.46 -5.69 1.69
CA TYR A 66 -11.13 -5.57 1.11
C TYR A 66 -10.80 -4.11 0.78
N TRP A 67 -11.65 -3.42 0.02
CA TRP A 67 -11.37 -2.06 -0.43
C TRP A 67 -11.49 -1.02 0.70
N LEU A 68 -12.35 -1.24 1.68
CA LEU A 68 -12.39 -0.41 2.89
C LEU A 68 -11.11 -0.56 3.72
N THR A 69 -10.63 -1.80 3.92
CA THR A 69 -9.35 -2.05 4.59
C THR A 69 -8.19 -1.41 3.82
N PHE A 70 -8.20 -1.54 2.49
CA PHE A 70 -7.20 -0.96 1.61
C PHE A 70 -7.16 0.56 1.74
N THR A 71 -8.30 1.23 1.59
CA THR A 71 -8.39 2.71 1.67
C THR A 71 -7.98 3.21 3.06
N ALA A 72 -8.43 2.55 4.13
CA ALA A 72 -8.01 2.89 5.48
C ALA A 72 -6.50 2.74 5.66
N SER A 73 -5.90 1.65 5.12
CA SER A 73 -4.44 1.47 5.14
C SER A 73 -3.68 2.53 4.34
N ALA A 74 -4.27 3.03 3.25
CA ALA A 74 -3.67 4.09 2.45
C ALA A 74 -3.66 5.42 3.22
N ILE A 75 -4.77 5.79 3.88
CA ILE A 75 -4.84 6.99 4.74
C ILE A 75 -3.79 6.90 5.86
N VAL A 76 -3.72 5.76 6.54
CA VAL A 76 -2.73 5.54 7.61
C VAL A 76 -1.31 5.62 7.06
N GLY A 77 -1.05 4.97 5.92
CA GLY A 77 0.27 4.95 5.30
C GLY A 77 0.77 6.35 4.94
N THR A 78 -0.06 7.16 4.29
CA THR A 78 0.26 8.56 3.97
C THR A 78 0.52 9.37 5.23
N ALA A 79 -0.38 9.30 6.23
CA ALA A 79 -0.20 10.04 7.48
C ALA A 79 1.06 9.62 8.25
N ILE A 80 1.45 8.33 8.21
CA ILE A 80 2.71 7.85 8.80
C ILE A 80 3.92 8.40 8.05
N SER A 81 3.88 8.40 6.71
CA SER A 81 4.94 8.98 5.88
C SER A 81 5.19 10.44 6.25
N ASP A 82 4.14 11.25 6.22
CA ASP A 82 4.21 12.66 6.56
C ASP A 82 4.65 12.91 8.00
N PHE A 83 4.24 12.05 8.92
CA PHE A 83 4.68 12.13 10.31
C PHE A 83 6.20 11.87 10.43
N ILE A 84 6.71 10.85 9.76
CA ILE A 84 8.15 10.52 9.74
C ILE A 84 8.95 11.65 9.09
N ASP A 85 8.50 12.11 7.94
CA ASP A 85 9.26 13.02 7.09
C ASP A 85 9.19 14.47 7.58
N ARG A 86 7.98 14.92 7.97
CA ARG A 86 7.70 16.33 8.32
C ARG A 86 7.68 16.58 9.81
N THR A 87 7.08 15.68 10.62
CA THR A 87 6.97 15.88 12.08
C THR A 87 8.25 15.45 12.81
N LEU A 88 8.79 14.27 12.51
CA LEU A 88 10.06 13.80 13.06
C LEU A 88 11.28 14.45 12.36
N GLY A 89 11.07 15.08 11.22
CA GLY A 89 12.10 15.80 10.49
C GLY A 89 13.19 14.92 9.88
N LEU A 90 12.90 13.62 9.65
CA LEU A 90 13.87 12.71 9.02
C LEU A 90 14.05 12.99 7.54
N GLY A 91 13.04 13.60 6.90
CA GLY A 91 13.02 13.89 5.48
C GLY A 91 12.86 12.66 4.60
N TYR A 92 12.41 12.87 3.38
CA TYR A 92 11.97 11.81 2.47
C TYR A 92 13.05 10.76 2.15
N THR A 93 14.34 11.16 2.12
CA THR A 93 15.44 10.22 1.81
C THR A 93 15.63 9.18 2.91
N ILE A 94 15.77 9.64 4.16
CA ILE A 94 16.00 8.74 5.30
C ILE A 94 14.74 7.95 5.59
N GLY A 95 13.56 8.59 5.55
CA GLY A 95 12.27 7.94 5.69
C GLY A 95 12.10 6.79 4.68
N SER A 96 12.36 7.03 3.39
CA SER A 96 12.29 5.99 2.36
C SER A 96 13.27 4.84 2.59
N ILE A 97 14.51 5.11 3.00
CA ILE A 97 15.51 4.05 3.26
C ILE A 97 15.04 3.14 4.42
N ILE A 98 14.55 3.73 5.50
CA ILE A 98 14.02 2.97 6.64
C ILE A 98 12.84 2.11 6.22
N LEU A 99 11.90 2.68 5.45
CA LEU A 99 10.70 1.97 4.98
C LEU A 99 11.02 0.86 4.00
N ILE A 100 12.01 1.04 3.11
CA ILE A 100 12.53 -0.03 2.23
C ILE A 100 13.10 -1.16 3.08
N GLY A 101 13.95 -0.86 4.05
CA GLY A 101 14.52 -1.87 4.96
C GLY A 101 13.44 -2.65 5.71
N LEU A 102 12.43 -1.95 6.24
CA LEU A 102 11.29 -2.56 6.93
C LEU A 102 10.45 -3.45 6.00
N LEU A 103 10.18 -2.97 4.77
CA LEU A 103 9.44 -3.76 3.78
C LEU A 103 10.19 -5.04 3.42
N LEU A 104 11.50 -4.93 3.14
CA LEU A 104 12.33 -6.09 2.84
C LEU A 104 12.38 -7.09 4.01
N ALA A 105 12.46 -6.61 5.24
CA ALA A 105 12.41 -7.47 6.42
C ALA A 105 11.07 -8.23 6.51
N VAL A 106 9.94 -7.54 6.32
CA VAL A 106 8.60 -8.18 6.33
C VAL A 106 8.47 -9.20 5.22
N LEU A 107 8.92 -8.90 3.99
CA LEU A 107 8.90 -9.84 2.88
C LEU A 107 9.80 -11.06 3.14
N ALA A 108 10.97 -10.87 3.74
CA ALA A 108 11.86 -11.97 4.12
C ALA A 108 11.21 -12.88 5.16
N PHE A 109 10.59 -12.32 6.21
CA PHE A 109 9.85 -13.09 7.21
C PHE A 109 8.66 -13.83 6.60
N TRP A 110 7.92 -13.17 5.70
CA TRP A 110 6.83 -13.81 4.97
C TRP A 110 7.34 -15.02 4.18
N TYR A 111 8.42 -14.83 3.40
CA TYR A 111 9.02 -15.93 2.63
C TYR A 111 9.51 -17.08 3.50
N ILE A 112 10.12 -16.79 4.65
CA ILE A 112 10.58 -17.83 5.60
C ILE A 112 9.40 -18.66 6.12
N LYS A 113 8.25 -18.03 6.39
CA LYS A 113 7.06 -18.70 6.96
C LYS A 113 6.24 -19.46 5.92
N GLU A 114 5.96 -18.86 4.78
CA GLU A 114 5.03 -19.37 3.77
C GLU A 114 5.74 -20.02 2.56
N LYS A 115 7.07 -19.83 2.44
CA LYS A 115 7.90 -20.29 1.30
C LYS A 115 7.44 -19.75 -0.06
N SER A 116 6.59 -18.75 -0.07
CA SER A 116 6.03 -18.09 -1.26
C SER A 116 5.69 -16.64 -0.96
N LEU A 117 5.92 -15.76 -1.91
CA LEU A 117 5.48 -14.36 -1.90
C LEU A 117 4.34 -14.13 -2.91
N SER A 118 3.60 -15.18 -3.28
CA SER A 118 2.49 -15.04 -4.23
C SER A 118 1.38 -14.20 -3.64
N VAL A 119 1.14 -13.04 -4.23
CA VAL A 119 0.05 -12.13 -3.86
C VAL A 119 -1.27 -12.48 -4.54
N GLU A 120 -1.25 -13.40 -5.51
CA GLU A 120 -2.44 -13.80 -6.27
C GLU A 120 -3.24 -14.91 -5.59
N ASN A 121 -2.62 -15.64 -4.67
CA ASN A 121 -3.23 -16.82 -4.05
C ASN A 121 -2.98 -16.86 -2.53
N ILE A 122 -3.57 -15.92 -1.81
CA ILE A 122 -3.50 -15.83 -0.35
C ILE A 122 -4.64 -16.63 0.26
N THR A 123 -4.30 -17.76 0.89
CA THR A 123 -5.27 -18.70 1.46
C THR A 123 -5.12 -18.90 2.95
N THR A 124 -3.93 -18.64 3.51
CA THR A 124 -3.64 -18.81 4.94
C THR A 124 -3.85 -17.50 5.70
N PHE A 125 -4.13 -17.61 7.00
CA PHE A 125 -4.20 -16.45 7.89
C PHE A 125 -2.85 -15.72 7.99
N THR A 126 -1.77 -16.49 8.05
CA THR A 126 -0.41 -15.98 8.15
C THR A 126 -0.03 -15.16 6.91
N ALA A 127 -0.26 -15.72 5.71
CA ALA A 127 0.02 -15.01 4.45
C ALA A 127 -0.82 -13.73 4.33
N GLU A 128 -2.10 -13.76 4.72
CA GLU A 128 -2.97 -12.58 4.69
C GLU A 128 -2.50 -11.50 5.68
N THR A 129 -2.03 -11.90 6.86
CA THR A 129 -1.48 -10.95 7.84
C THR A 129 -0.21 -10.27 7.31
N PHE A 130 0.75 -11.04 6.77
CA PHE A 130 1.94 -10.48 6.15
C PHE A 130 1.62 -9.59 4.94
N TYR A 131 0.63 -9.99 4.15
CA TYR A 131 0.14 -9.19 3.02
C TYR A 131 -0.30 -7.80 3.47
N TRP A 132 -1.13 -7.70 4.50
CA TRP A 132 -1.62 -6.40 4.98
C TRP A 132 -0.54 -5.56 5.66
N ILE A 133 0.40 -6.20 6.39
CA ILE A 133 1.56 -5.50 6.96
C ILE A 133 2.44 -4.93 5.84
N ALA A 134 2.79 -5.77 4.85
CA ALA A 134 3.58 -5.33 3.70
C ALA A 134 2.86 -4.24 2.90
N PHE A 135 1.53 -4.34 2.79
CA PHE A 135 0.71 -3.36 2.09
C PHE A 135 0.70 -2.00 2.78
N LEU A 136 0.56 -1.97 4.11
CA LEU A 136 0.64 -0.74 4.89
C LEU A 136 2.00 -0.05 4.72
N ILE A 137 3.09 -0.82 4.85
CA ILE A 137 4.45 -0.29 4.66
C ILE A 137 4.66 0.19 3.22
N ALA A 138 4.14 -0.54 2.22
CA ALA A 138 4.25 -0.15 0.82
C ALA A 138 3.46 1.13 0.51
N ASN A 139 2.29 1.35 1.12
CA ASN A 139 1.55 2.60 1.00
C ASN A 139 2.34 3.76 1.62
N THR A 140 2.91 3.57 2.83
CA THR A 140 3.77 4.56 3.48
C THR A 140 4.98 4.92 2.62
N LEU A 141 5.67 3.89 2.09
CA LEU A 141 6.82 4.08 1.20
C LEU A 141 6.42 4.76 -0.11
N GLY A 142 5.23 4.46 -0.64
CA GLY A 142 4.73 5.07 -1.87
C GLY A 142 4.60 6.60 -1.76
N THR A 143 4.08 7.09 -0.64
CA THR A 143 4.00 8.53 -0.35
C THR A 143 5.41 9.12 -0.18
N ALA A 144 6.25 8.55 0.69
CA ALA A 144 7.62 9.05 0.92
C ALA A 144 8.46 9.07 -0.37
N ALA A 145 8.38 8.02 -1.20
CA ALA A 145 9.11 7.95 -2.46
C ALA A 145 8.55 8.90 -3.52
N GLY A 146 7.22 9.08 -3.56
CA GLY A 146 6.56 10.05 -4.44
C GLY A 146 6.99 11.48 -4.13
N ASP A 147 6.97 11.86 -2.86
CA ASP A 147 7.41 13.18 -2.40
C ASP A 147 8.93 13.37 -2.57
N PHE A 148 9.72 12.32 -2.35
CA PHE A 148 11.16 12.37 -2.65
C PHE A 148 11.43 12.71 -4.11
N LEU A 149 10.72 12.08 -5.04
CA LEU A 149 10.87 12.36 -6.48
C LEU A 149 10.38 13.76 -6.82
N ALA A 150 9.21 14.15 -6.29
CA ALA A 150 8.59 15.42 -6.64
C ALA A 150 9.33 16.62 -6.06
N ASP A 151 9.64 16.58 -4.78
CA ASP A 151 10.21 17.70 -4.03
C ASP A 151 11.73 17.64 -3.95
N SER A 152 12.31 16.52 -3.44
CA SER A 152 13.75 16.46 -3.21
C SER A 152 14.57 16.39 -4.48
N MET A 153 14.08 15.68 -5.51
CA MET A 153 14.72 15.65 -6.83
C MET A 153 14.29 16.83 -7.73
N GLY A 154 13.31 17.62 -7.30
CA GLY A 154 12.84 18.79 -8.04
C GLY A 154 12.14 18.46 -9.37
N VAL A 155 11.70 17.21 -9.55
CA VAL A 155 11.04 16.77 -10.80
C VAL A 155 9.60 17.27 -10.89
N GLY A 156 8.98 17.56 -9.74
CA GLY A 156 7.60 17.99 -9.63
C GLY A 156 6.60 16.83 -9.72
N PHE A 157 5.42 17.02 -9.13
CA PHE A 157 4.41 15.95 -8.98
C PHE A 157 3.92 15.39 -10.33
N LEU A 158 3.72 16.23 -11.34
CA LEU A 158 3.22 15.79 -12.65
C LEU A 158 4.21 14.85 -13.35
N PHE A 159 5.49 15.22 -13.38
CA PHE A 159 6.52 14.39 -14.01
C PHE A 159 6.80 13.13 -13.22
N SER A 160 6.80 13.19 -11.89
CA SER A 160 6.93 12.01 -11.02
C SER A 160 5.79 11.02 -11.26
N ALA A 161 4.55 11.50 -11.34
CA ALA A 161 3.39 10.67 -11.66
C ALA A 161 3.50 10.05 -13.06
N ALA A 162 3.93 10.82 -14.07
CA ALA A 162 4.13 10.31 -15.43
C ALA A 162 5.24 9.25 -15.48
N LEU A 163 6.35 9.45 -14.79
CA LEU A 163 7.46 8.51 -14.72
C LEU A 163 7.05 7.19 -14.06
N ILE A 164 6.40 7.25 -12.90
CA ILE A 164 5.92 6.06 -12.18
C ILE A 164 4.87 5.32 -13.01
N THR A 165 3.94 6.04 -13.66
CA THR A 165 2.94 5.45 -14.53
C THR A 165 3.60 4.77 -15.74
N GLY A 166 4.59 5.41 -16.37
CA GLY A 166 5.35 4.82 -17.48
C GLY A 166 6.08 3.55 -17.09
N LEU A 167 6.74 3.52 -15.93
CA LEU A 167 7.40 2.32 -15.40
C LEU A 167 6.39 1.21 -15.10
N LEU A 168 5.24 1.53 -14.51
CA LEU A 168 4.18 0.56 -14.25
C LEU A 168 3.63 -0.03 -15.55
N MET A 169 3.34 0.80 -16.56
CA MET A 169 2.85 0.34 -17.85
C MET A 169 3.87 -0.54 -18.58
N SER A 170 5.16 -0.18 -18.56
CA SER A 170 6.20 -1.01 -19.15
C SER A 170 6.33 -2.37 -18.45
N HIS A 171 6.20 -2.40 -17.13
CA HIS A 171 6.19 -3.64 -16.36
C HIS A 171 4.96 -4.51 -16.70
N LEU A 172 3.77 -3.91 -16.79
CA LEU A 172 2.54 -4.62 -17.14
C LEU A 172 2.57 -5.18 -18.57
N GLN A 173 3.17 -4.47 -19.53
CA GLN A 173 3.34 -4.95 -20.91
C GLN A 173 4.30 -6.15 -20.97
N ASN A 174 5.33 -6.17 -20.14
CA ASN A 174 6.29 -7.28 -20.07
C ASN A 174 5.80 -8.45 -19.20
N TYR A 175 4.77 -8.23 -18.39
CA TYR A 175 4.15 -9.28 -17.62
C TYR A 175 3.26 -10.15 -18.52
N GLN A 176 3.87 -11.21 -19.10
CA GLN A 176 3.13 -12.29 -19.75
C GLN A 176 2.62 -13.21 -18.62
N PRO A 177 1.31 -13.37 -18.43
CA PRO A 177 0.80 -14.42 -17.57
C PRO A 177 1.29 -15.75 -18.15
N GLU A 178 2.03 -16.54 -17.36
CA GLU A 178 2.47 -17.87 -17.77
C GLU A 178 1.29 -18.62 -18.39
N ASN A 179 1.50 -19.02 -19.63
CA ASN A 179 0.48 -19.66 -20.47
C ASN A 179 0.08 -20.98 -19.80
N LYS A 180 -1.05 -21.00 -19.06
CA LYS A 180 -1.64 -22.21 -18.47
C LYS A 180 -2.18 -23.19 -19.52
N ALA A 181 -1.59 -23.21 -20.71
CA ALA A 181 -1.99 -24.07 -21.84
C ALA A 181 -1.14 -25.34 -21.96
N SER A 182 -0.57 -25.87 -20.88
CA SER A 182 0.21 -27.12 -20.94
C SER A 182 -0.25 -28.21 -19.95
N TYR A 183 -1.47 -28.14 -19.46
CA TYR A 183 -2.08 -29.24 -18.70
C TYR A 183 -3.50 -29.53 -19.22
N THR A 184 -3.56 -30.04 -20.47
CA THR A 184 -4.67 -30.86 -20.99
C THR A 184 -4.19 -32.27 -21.27
#